data_c8840332f88f376a15b5a4db9f232869
#
_entry.id   c8840332f88f376a15b5a4db9f232869
#
_cell.length_a   1.000
_cell.length_b   1.000
_cell.length_c   1.000
_cell.angle_alpha   90.00
_cell.angle_beta   90.00
_cell.angle_gamma   90.00
#
_symmetry.space_group_name_H-M   'P 1'
#
loop_
_entity.id
_entity.type
_entity.pdbx_description
1 polymer ?
#
loop_
_entity_poly.entity_id
_entity_poly.type
_entity_poly.pdbx_seq_one_letter_code
_entity_poly.pdbx_strand_id
1 'polypeptide(L)'
;MKVVLLPDFFQDRLISLNTDAPHFEELIENVTKHKGGSIDGIAQTDLNGGNAINTASALAALGATVTPIVCTDDFGLTQIKSKLKQYHIDFSHVKIVDKPSKTTALEFRNENQTINVMLRDVGALSNFGPTNLTESDYSVIEDSDYTCLFNWAGTRRYGTQLAQAVFRRARKGRGKTYFDTADPTPNIKEVPDLIKKVLKTNQVDILSLNENEAITYAGLLSDNPSASSEDRLLEEDALECARLIAKTLQSRIDLHTTAFSTTITNQNEVVIPSFQLRPLRATGAGDAWNAGNIIADGNSLSDENRLVFANAVSACYILDPQGKHPDKKRLIKFLKTAN
;
A
#
# COMPACT_ATOMS: atom_id res chain seq x y z
N MET A 1 -16.94 5.48 -10.87
CA MET A 1 -15.50 5.22 -11.15
C MET A 1 -15.23 3.76 -10.88
N LYS A 2 -14.71 3.05 -11.89
CA LYS A 2 -14.33 1.63 -11.82
C LYS A 2 -12.83 1.54 -11.56
N VAL A 3 -12.43 0.80 -10.53
CA VAL A 3 -11.02 0.65 -10.15
C VAL A 3 -10.68 -0.83 -10.03
N VAL A 4 -9.64 -1.25 -10.73
CA VAL A 4 -9.07 -2.60 -10.64
C VAL A 4 -7.77 -2.54 -9.84
N LEU A 5 -7.60 -3.44 -8.87
CA LEU A 5 -6.43 -3.47 -7.99
C LEU A 5 -5.81 -4.87 -7.97
N LEU A 6 -4.48 -4.91 -8.04
CA LEU A 6 -3.66 -6.13 -8.06
C LEU A 6 -2.46 -5.97 -7.14
N PRO A 7 -1.76 -7.06 -6.73
CA PRO A 7 -2.19 -8.45 -6.76
C PRO A 7 -2.40 -9.03 -5.36
N ASP A 8 -2.21 -8.21 -4.29
CA ASP A 8 -1.95 -8.73 -2.96
C ASP A 8 -3.13 -8.65 -1.99
N PHE A 9 -3.28 -9.73 -1.26
CA PHE A 9 -4.03 -9.84 -0.03
C PHE A 9 -3.25 -10.69 0.95
N PHE A 10 -3.20 -10.24 2.21
CA PHE A 10 -2.61 -10.99 3.31
C PHE A 10 -3.66 -11.27 4.37
N GLN A 11 -3.68 -12.51 4.86
CA GLN A 11 -4.40 -12.87 6.07
C GLN A 11 -3.51 -12.44 7.23
N ASP A 12 -3.80 -11.28 7.81
CA ASP A 12 -3.00 -10.73 8.89
C ASP A 12 -3.58 -11.13 10.25
N ARG A 13 -2.69 -11.47 11.19
CA ARG A 13 -3.01 -11.69 12.59
C ARG A 13 -2.18 -10.76 13.45
N LEU A 14 -2.85 -9.91 14.21
CA LEU A 14 -2.24 -9.07 15.22
C LEU A 14 -2.25 -9.80 16.56
N ILE A 15 -1.09 -9.94 17.18
CA ILE A 15 -0.89 -10.51 18.52
C ILE A 15 -0.44 -9.37 19.43
N SER A 16 -1.34 -8.92 20.32
CA SER A 16 -1.06 -7.81 21.25
C SER A 16 -0.48 -8.39 22.53
N LEU A 17 0.82 -8.29 22.68
CA LEU A 17 1.57 -8.89 23.80
C LEU A 17 1.39 -8.14 25.10
N ASN A 18 1.07 -6.84 25.07
CA ASN A 18 0.93 -5.95 26.23
C ASN A 18 2.17 -5.90 27.14
N THR A 19 3.33 -6.26 26.61
CA THR A 19 4.61 -6.29 27.30
C THR A 19 5.72 -5.83 26.34
N ASP A 20 6.91 -5.56 26.88
CA ASP A 20 8.10 -5.31 26.07
C ASP A 20 8.71 -6.61 25.53
N ALA A 21 9.67 -6.48 24.62
CA ALA A 21 10.30 -7.63 23.99
C ALA A 21 11.15 -8.47 24.99
N PRO A 22 11.95 -7.90 25.89
CA PRO A 22 12.71 -8.67 26.88
C PRO A 22 11.82 -9.52 27.81
N HIS A 23 10.71 -8.99 28.28
CA HIS A 23 9.80 -9.76 29.12
C HIS A 23 9.12 -10.90 28.36
N PHE A 24 8.76 -10.67 27.08
CA PHE A 24 8.22 -11.75 26.23
C PHE A 24 9.26 -12.83 25.95
N GLU A 25 10.53 -12.47 25.80
CA GLU A 25 11.64 -13.43 25.68
C GLU A 25 11.73 -14.33 26.91
N GLU A 26 11.63 -13.78 28.13
CA GLU A 26 11.61 -14.56 29.36
C GLU A 26 10.44 -15.56 29.41
N LEU A 27 9.24 -15.14 28.96
CA LEU A 27 8.08 -16.03 28.91
C LEU A 27 8.33 -17.21 27.95
N ILE A 28 8.90 -16.95 26.79
CA ILE A 28 9.27 -18.00 25.82
C ILE A 28 10.33 -18.91 26.41
N GLU A 29 11.38 -18.36 27.04
CA GLU A 29 12.44 -19.14 27.65
C GLU A 29 11.91 -20.09 28.73
N ASN A 30 10.99 -19.62 29.58
CA ASN A 30 10.35 -20.43 30.62
C ASN A 30 9.57 -21.61 30.03
N VAL A 31 8.81 -21.39 28.97
CA VAL A 31 8.06 -22.47 28.27
C VAL A 31 9.01 -23.46 27.59
N THR A 32 10.09 -22.98 26.97
CA THR A 32 11.05 -23.85 26.29
C THR A 32 11.87 -24.71 27.25
N LYS A 33 12.22 -24.21 28.45
CA LYS A 33 12.86 -24.98 29.53
C LYS A 33 12.02 -26.20 29.96
N HIS A 34 10.69 -26.08 29.88
CA HIS A 34 9.73 -27.15 30.15
C HIS A 34 9.42 -28.03 28.91
N LYS A 35 10.18 -27.87 27.80
CA LYS A 35 10.03 -28.59 26.53
C LYS A 35 8.69 -28.37 25.83
N GLY A 36 8.03 -27.23 26.07
CA GLY A 36 6.77 -26.83 25.47
C GLY A 36 5.72 -26.44 26.50
N GLY A 37 4.66 -25.85 26.03
CA GLY A 37 3.54 -25.32 26.84
C GLY A 37 2.82 -24.22 26.11
N SER A 38 1.92 -23.51 26.82
CA SER A 38 1.19 -22.36 26.31
C SER A 38 1.50 -21.09 27.11
N ILE A 39 1.41 -19.96 26.44
CA ILE A 39 1.37 -18.64 27.07
C ILE A 39 -0.05 -18.12 26.86
N ASP A 40 -0.84 -18.11 27.91
CA ASP A 40 -2.25 -17.78 27.85
C ASP A 40 -2.51 -16.27 28.06
N GLY A 41 -3.74 -15.83 27.71
CA GLY A 41 -4.17 -14.44 27.95
C GLY A 41 -3.67 -13.44 26.90
N ILE A 42 -3.04 -13.87 25.82
CA ILE A 42 -2.56 -12.99 24.74
C ILE A 42 -3.69 -12.75 23.74
N ALA A 43 -4.09 -11.49 23.59
CA ALA A 43 -5.12 -11.09 22.66
C ALA A 43 -4.66 -11.23 21.20
N GLN A 44 -5.52 -11.82 20.36
CA GLN A 44 -5.26 -12.01 18.92
C GLN A 44 -6.44 -11.47 18.11
N THR A 45 -6.14 -10.78 17.01
CA THR A 45 -7.16 -10.20 16.13
C THR A 45 -6.81 -10.50 14.66
N ASP A 46 -7.75 -11.11 13.93
CA ASP A 46 -7.60 -11.32 12.50
C ASP A 46 -7.98 -10.07 11.72
N LEU A 47 -7.08 -9.62 10.84
CA LEU A 47 -7.20 -8.42 10.03
C LEU A 47 -7.07 -8.76 8.54
N ASN A 48 -7.59 -7.90 7.68
CA ASN A 48 -7.22 -7.91 6.27
C ASN A 48 -5.95 -7.09 6.11
N GLY A 49 -4.97 -7.64 5.41
CA GLY A 49 -3.76 -6.97 5.02
C GLY A 49 -3.56 -6.99 3.50
N GLY A 50 -2.47 -6.37 3.07
CA GLY A 50 -2.13 -6.21 1.66
C GLY A 50 -2.58 -4.86 1.11
N ASN A 51 -1.65 -4.20 0.38
CA ASN A 51 -1.86 -2.86 -0.14
C ASN A 51 -3.07 -2.78 -1.08
N ALA A 52 -3.24 -3.79 -1.96
CA ALA A 52 -4.36 -3.79 -2.91
C ALA A 52 -5.72 -3.90 -2.19
N ILE A 53 -5.88 -4.79 -1.19
CA ILE A 53 -7.16 -4.94 -0.48
C ILE A 53 -7.43 -3.78 0.48
N ASN A 54 -6.42 -3.24 1.14
CA ASN A 54 -6.59 -2.08 2.01
C ASN A 54 -7.04 -0.85 1.18
N THR A 55 -6.36 -0.59 0.05
CA THR A 55 -6.76 0.48 -0.87
C THR A 55 -8.14 0.22 -1.47
N ALA A 56 -8.47 -1.03 -1.83
CA ALA A 56 -9.80 -1.43 -2.32
C ALA A 56 -10.90 -1.11 -1.30
N SER A 57 -10.65 -1.43 -0.02
CA SER A 57 -11.58 -1.12 1.08
C SER A 57 -11.82 0.39 1.22
N ALA A 58 -10.75 1.20 1.16
CA ALA A 58 -10.84 2.65 1.25
C ALA A 58 -11.58 3.26 0.05
N LEU A 59 -11.26 2.82 -1.17
CA LEU A 59 -11.93 3.25 -2.41
C LEU A 59 -13.43 2.93 -2.38
N ALA A 60 -13.79 1.72 -1.94
CA ALA A 60 -15.17 1.29 -1.84
C ALA A 60 -15.94 2.09 -0.78
N ALA A 61 -15.32 2.42 0.36
CA ALA A 61 -15.89 3.29 1.39
C ALA A 61 -16.18 4.70 0.85
N LEU A 62 -15.34 5.19 -0.07
CA LEU A 62 -15.50 6.47 -0.76
C LEU A 62 -16.44 6.40 -1.97
N GLY A 63 -17.00 5.22 -2.29
CA GLY A 63 -18.04 5.01 -3.29
C GLY A 63 -17.55 4.65 -4.70
N ALA A 64 -16.32 4.15 -4.85
CA ALA A 64 -15.88 3.54 -6.10
C ALA A 64 -16.46 2.13 -6.28
N THR A 65 -16.60 1.70 -7.52
CA THR A 65 -16.83 0.29 -7.87
C THR A 65 -15.48 -0.38 -8.02
N VAL A 66 -15.23 -1.40 -7.23
CA VAL A 66 -13.90 -1.97 -7.07
C VAL A 66 -13.86 -3.43 -7.49
N THR A 67 -12.86 -3.82 -8.27
CA THR A 67 -12.60 -5.21 -8.68
C THR A 67 -11.19 -5.61 -8.26
N PRO A 68 -10.98 -6.30 -7.13
CA PRO A 68 -9.69 -6.82 -6.76
C PRO A 68 -9.35 -8.10 -7.53
N ILE A 69 -8.18 -8.13 -8.16
CA ILE A 69 -7.58 -9.32 -8.77
C ILE A 69 -6.43 -9.73 -7.86
N VAL A 70 -6.73 -10.38 -6.77
CA VAL A 70 -5.79 -10.79 -5.73
C VAL A 70 -5.79 -12.30 -5.56
N CYS A 71 -4.77 -12.88 -4.91
CA CYS A 71 -4.72 -14.30 -4.63
C CYS A 71 -4.87 -14.60 -3.13
N THR A 72 -5.69 -15.59 -2.81
CA THR A 72 -5.91 -16.10 -1.46
C THR A 72 -6.55 -17.49 -1.52
N ASP A 73 -6.72 -18.15 -0.37
CA ASP A 73 -7.53 -19.37 -0.25
C ASP A 73 -9.03 -19.05 0.00
N ASP A 74 -9.86 -20.08 0.09
CA ASP A 74 -11.31 -19.94 0.35
C ASP A 74 -11.58 -19.28 1.71
N PHE A 75 -10.73 -19.53 2.71
CA PHE A 75 -10.85 -18.88 4.03
C PHE A 75 -10.63 -17.38 3.91
N GLY A 76 -9.53 -16.95 3.26
CA GLY A 76 -9.25 -15.54 3.04
C GLY A 76 -10.32 -14.84 2.19
N LEU A 77 -10.85 -15.50 1.15
CA LEU A 77 -11.96 -14.96 0.38
C LEU A 77 -13.21 -14.75 1.24
N THR A 78 -13.51 -15.69 2.12
CA THR A 78 -14.63 -15.57 3.08
C THR A 78 -14.39 -14.42 4.06
N GLN A 79 -13.16 -14.28 4.55
CA GLN A 79 -12.76 -13.18 5.43
C GLN A 79 -12.94 -11.81 4.76
N ILE A 80 -12.45 -11.64 3.52
CA ILE A 80 -12.59 -10.40 2.76
C ILE A 80 -14.07 -10.07 2.55
N LYS A 81 -14.84 -11.02 2.04
CA LYS A 81 -16.27 -10.85 1.79
C LYS A 81 -17.05 -10.47 3.05
N SER A 82 -16.76 -11.10 4.18
CA SER A 82 -17.41 -10.80 5.45
C SER A 82 -17.12 -9.37 5.93
N LYS A 83 -15.87 -8.93 5.84
CA LYS A 83 -15.44 -7.61 6.31
C LYS A 83 -15.86 -6.47 5.38
N LEU A 84 -16.01 -6.75 4.09
CA LEU A 84 -16.31 -5.74 3.06
C LEU A 84 -17.73 -5.85 2.48
N LYS A 85 -18.62 -6.66 3.10
CA LYS A 85 -19.98 -6.94 2.63
C LYS A 85 -20.88 -5.73 2.42
N GLN A 86 -20.58 -4.60 3.07
CA GLN A 86 -21.34 -3.36 2.95
C GLN A 86 -20.99 -2.55 1.69
N TYR A 87 -19.95 -2.94 0.96
CA TYR A 87 -19.45 -2.21 -0.19
C TYR A 87 -19.73 -2.95 -1.51
N HIS A 88 -19.78 -2.21 -2.60
CA HIS A 88 -19.91 -2.76 -3.95
C HIS A 88 -18.55 -3.18 -4.50
N ILE A 89 -18.16 -4.42 -4.21
CA ILE A 89 -16.87 -5.00 -4.65
C ILE A 89 -17.16 -6.29 -5.42
N ASP A 90 -16.58 -6.39 -6.61
CA ASP A 90 -16.66 -7.61 -7.43
C ASP A 90 -15.49 -8.55 -7.08
N PHE A 91 -15.79 -9.61 -6.35
CA PHE A 91 -14.81 -10.62 -5.94
C PHE A 91 -14.68 -11.79 -6.93
N SER A 92 -15.31 -11.74 -8.11
CA SER A 92 -15.27 -12.83 -9.10
C SER A 92 -13.88 -13.05 -9.71
N HIS A 93 -13.01 -12.05 -9.59
CA HIS A 93 -11.64 -12.07 -10.10
C HIS A 93 -10.58 -12.49 -9.06
N VAL A 94 -10.99 -12.84 -7.84
CA VAL A 94 -10.07 -13.37 -6.82
C VAL A 94 -9.58 -14.76 -7.24
N LYS A 95 -8.26 -14.96 -7.15
CA LYS A 95 -7.60 -16.23 -7.50
C LYS A 95 -7.44 -17.10 -6.26
N ILE A 96 -8.06 -18.28 -6.28
CA ILE A 96 -7.94 -19.26 -5.19
C ILE A 96 -6.62 -20.01 -5.34
N VAL A 97 -5.85 -20.08 -4.25
CA VAL A 97 -4.53 -20.70 -4.17
C VAL A 97 -4.41 -21.53 -2.90
N ASP A 98 -3.55 -22.57 -2.93
CA ASP A 98 -3.36 -23.47 -1.78
C ASP A 98 -2.55 -22.83 -0.63
N LYS A 99 -1.68 -21.88 -0.95
CA LYS A 99 -0.81 -21.19 0.02
C LYS A 99 -1.05 -19.69 -0.02
N PRO A 100 -2.02 -19.18 0.76
CA PRO A 100 -2.28 -17.75 0.82
C PRO A 100 -1.13 -17.00 1.52
N SER A 101 -1.03 -15.72 1.25
CA SER A 101 -0.10 -14.84 1.98
C SER A 101 -0.59 -14.61 3.40
N LYS A 102 0.31 -14.67 4.36
CA LYS A 102 0.01 -14.49 5.80
C LYS A 102 1.02 -13.57 6.46
N THR A 103 0.53 -12.76 7.40
CA THR A 103 1.39 -11.99 8.30
C THR A 103 0.94 -12.22 9.75
N THR A 104 1.89 -12.49 10.62
CA THR A 104 1.68 -12.40 12.07
C THR A 104 2.43 -11.18 12.57
N ALA A 105 1.72 -10.18 13.07
CA ALA A 105 2.29 -8.99 13.68
C ALA A 105 2.34 -9.19 15.19
N LEU A 106 3.53 -9.19 15.76
CA LEU A 106 3.75 -9.16 17.20
C LEU A 106 3.83 -7.71 17.65
N GLU A 107 2.86 -7.26 18.43
CA GLU A 107 2.78 -5.90 18.94
C GLU A 107 3.30 -5.85 20.38
N PHE A 108 4.44 -5.20 20.55
CA PHE A 108 5.08 -4.95 21.83
C PHE A 108 4.74 -3.56 22.32
N ARG A 109 4.58 -3.41 23.64
CA ARG A 109 4.48 -2.11 24.31
C ARG A 109 5.77 -1.82 25.06
N ASN A 110 6.38 -0.69 24.74
CA ASN A 110 7.52 -0.15 25.46
C ASN A 110 7.18 1.27 25.90
N GLU A 111 7.13 1.52 27.21
CA GLU A 111 6.79 2.79 27.91
C GLU A 111 5.87 3.77 27.16
N ASN A 112 6.31 4.35 26.03
CA ASN A 112 5.59 5.35 25.24
C ASN A 112 5.44 4.98 23.76
N GLN A 113 5.84 3.77 23.36
CA GLN A 113 5.82 3.35 21.97
C GLN A 113 5.22 1.97 21.78
N THR A 114 4.49 1.79 20.69
CA THR A 114 4.06 0.49 20.23
C THR A 114 4.96 0.08 19.06
N ILE A 115 5.62 -1.07 19.18
CA ILE A 115 6.55 -1.61 18.16
C ILE A 115 5.94 -2.88 17.59
N ASN A 116 5.91 -2.98 16.26
CA ASN A 116 5.42 -4.16 15.56
C ASN A 116 6.57 -4.93 14.90
N VAL A 117 6.64 -6.22 15.17
CA VAL A 117 7.51 -7.16 14.47
C VAL A 117 6.66 -8.03 13.55
N MET A 118 6.91 -7.96 12.24
CA MET A 118 6.13 -8.67 11.22
C MET A 118 6.79 -9.98 10.83
N LEU A 119 6.11 -11.10 11.07
CA LEU A 119 6.49 -12.41 10.55
C LEU A 119 5.65 -12.69 9.29
N ARG A 120 6.28 -12.68 8.12
CA ARG A 120 5.58 -12.73 6.83
C ARG A 120 5.91 -14.00 6.04
N ASP A 121 4.84 -14.67 5.59
CA ASP A 121 4.90 -15.67 4.52
C ASP A 121 4.13 -15.14 3.30
N VAL A 122 4.84 -14.84 2.23
CA VAL A 122 4.23 -14.31 1.00
C VAL A 122 3.49 -15.38 0.19
N GLY A 123 3.64 -16.66 0.51
CA GLY A 123 2.90 -17.75 -0.11
C GLY A 123 2.93 -17.73 -1.64
N ALA A 124 1.78 -18.01 -2.24
CA ALA A 124 1.60 -18.04 -3.69
C ALA A 124 1.80 -16.68 -4.37
N LEU A 125 1.67 -15.56 -3.64
CA LEU A 125 1.94 -14.22 -4.17
C LEU A 125 3.38 -14.12 -4.71
N SER A 126 4.33 -14.81 -4.10
CA SER A 126 5.74 -14.82 -4.57
C SER A 126 5.90 -15.23 -6.04
N ASN A 127 4.98 -16.04 -6.53
CA ASN A 127 4.98 -16.57 -7.91
C ASN A 127 3.81 -16.01 -8.74
N PHE A 128 3.05 -15.04 -8.22
CA PHE A 128 1.94 -14.44 -8.96
C PHE A 128 2.47 -13.65 -10.14
N GLY A 129 1.99 -13.95 -11.33
CA GLY A 129 2.47 -13.37 -12.58
C GLY A 129 1.41 -13.37 -13.68
N PRO A 130 1.77 -12.99 -14.92
CA PRO A 130 0.82 -12.90 -16.03
C PRO A 130 0.04 -14.19 -16.32
N THR A 131 0.62 -15.35 -16.03
CA THR A 131 -0.03 -16.66 -16.24
C THR A 131 -1.16 -16.95 -15.27
N ASN A 132 -1.28 -16.18 -14.19
CA ASN A 132 -2.39 -16.26 -13.24
C ASN A 132 -3.60 -15.43 -13.69
N LEU A 133 -3.44 -14.57 -14.71
CA LEU A 133 -4.49 -13.72 -15.25
C LEU A 133 -5.19 -14.40 -16.42
N THR A 134 -6.50 -14.24 -16.49
CA THR A 134 -7.36 -14.72 -17.57
C THR A 134 -7.73 -13.58 -18.53
N GLU A 135 -8.30 -13.89 -19.69
CA GLU A 135 -8.84 -12.85 -20.58
C GLU A 135 -9.97 -12.05 -19.94
N SER A 136 -10.76 -12.65 -19.04
CA SER A 136 -11.75 -11.91 -18.26
C SER A 136 -11.11 -10.87 -17.34
N ASP A 137 -9.96 -11.19 -16.69
CA ASP A 137 -9.21 -10.22 -15.89
C ASP A 137 -8.68 -9.08 -16.76
N TYR A 138 -8.14 -9.41 -17.91
CA TYR A 138 -7.66 -8.40 -18.86
C TYR A 138 -8.80 -7.53 -19.42
N SER A 139 -10.01 -8.07 -19.58
CA SER A 139 -11.16 -7.30 -20.03
C SER A 139 -11.58 -6.25 -19.00
N VAL A 140 -11.62 -6.59 -17.70
CA VAL A 140 -11.96 -5.60 -16.65
C VAL A 140 -10.85 -4.57 -16.44
N ILE A 141 -9.58 -4.94 -16.69
CA ILE A 141 -8.44 -4.00 -16.70
C ILE A 141 -8.64 -2.97 -17.82
N GLU A 142 -9.00 -3.39 -19.03
CA GLU A 142 -9.23 -2.48 -20.18
C GLU A 142 -10.44 -1.55 -19.97
N ASP A 143 -11.48 -2.01 -19.25
CA ASP A 143 -12.72 -1.25 -19.01
C ASP A 143 -12.66 -0.38 -17.74
N SER A 144 -11.56 -0.39 -17.00
CA SER A 144 -11.41 0.36 -15.76
C SER A 144 -11.05 1.82 -15.99
N ASP A 145 -11.49 2.71 -15.08
CA ASP A 145 -11.02 4.10 -15.02
C ASP A 145 -9.61 4.19 -14.42
N TYR A 146 -9.29 3.24 -13.51
CA TYR A 146 -7.96 3.10 -12.91
C TYR A 146 -7.57 1.63 -12.82
N THR A 147 -6.37 1.32 -13.28
CA THR A 147 -5.68 0.05 -13.04
C THR A 147 -4.54 0.28 -12.06
N CYS A 148 -4.67 -0.25 -10.85
CA CYS A 148 -3.73 -0.04 -9.77
C CYS A 148 -2.94 -1.32 -9.49
N LEU A 149 -1.62 -1.24 -9.55
CA LEU A 149 -0.73 -2.33 -9.16
C LEU A 149 0.00 -1.94 -7.88
N PHE A 150 -0.02 -2.85 -6.91
CA PHE A 150 0.57 -2.66 -5.59
C PHE A 150 1.60 -3.74 -5.29
N ASN A 151 2.42 -3.50 -4.27
CA ASN A 151 3.29 -4.49 -3.66
C ASN A 151 4.08 -5.35 -4.67
N TRP A 152 4.73 -4.68 -5.65
CA TRP A 152 5.64 -5.34 -6.58
C TRP A 152 6.70 -6.18 -5.84
N ALA A 153 7.17 -5.68 -4.71
CA ALA A 153 8.14 -6.35 -3.86
C ALA A 153 7.63 -7.69 -3.30
N GLY A 154 6.33 -7.89 -3.15
CA GLY A 154 5.72 -9.16 -2.73
C GLY A 154 5.70 -10.22 -3.85
N THR A 155 5.61 -9.78 -5.11
CA THR A 155 5.62 -10.67 -6.30
C THR A 155 7.05 -11.01 -6.71
N ARG A 156 7.75 -11.78 -5.88
CA ARG A 156 9.19 -12.04 -5.90
C ARG A 156 9.77 -12.40 -7.27
N ARG A 157 9.07 -13.24 -8.07
CA ARG A 157 9.61 -13.79 -9.32
C ARG A 157 9.11 -13.07 -10.57
N TYR A 158 7.86 -12.66 -10.58
CA TYR A 158 7.19 -12.21 -11.80
C TYR A 158 6.61 -10.79 -11.69
N GLY A 159 6.98 -10.03 -10.66
CA GLY A 159 6.44 -8.70 -10.42
C GLY A 159 6.63 -7.73 -11.59
N THR A 160 7.81 -7.72 -12.19
CA THR A 160 8.10 -6.88 -13.36
C THR A 160 7.30 -7.34 -14.59
N GLN A 161 7.22 -8.65 -14.84
CA GLN A 161 6.43 -9.20 -15.94
C GLN A 161 4.93 -8.96 -15.73
N LEU A 162 4.44 -9.08 -14.49
CA LEU A 162 3.07 -8.75 -14.14
C LEU A 162 2.76 -7.27 -14.43
N ALA A 163 3.61 -6.36 -13.96
CA ALA A 163 3.46 -4.93 -14.21
C ALA A 163 3.43 -4.61 -15.70
N GLN A 164 4.34 -5.19 -16.49
CA GLN A 164 4.35 -5.02 -17.95
C GLN A 164 3.05 -5.52 -18.61
N ALA A 165 2.57 -6.71 -18.23
CA ALA A 165 1.37 -7.29 -18.83
C ALA A 165 0.13 -6.47 -18.48
N VAL A 166 -0.04 -6.12 -17.20
CA VAL A 166 -1.18 -5.36 -16.68
C VAL A 166 -1.23 -3.96 -17.29
N PHE A 167 -0.13 -3.20 -17.22
CA PHE A 167 -0.12 -1.83 -17.71
C PHE A 167 -0.20 -1.76 -19.24
N ARG A 168 0.42 -2.69 -19.97
CA ARG A 168 0.24 -2.78 -21.42
C ARG A 168 -1.22 -3.04 -21.80
N ARG A 169 -1.94 -3.84 -21.00
CA ARG A 169 -3.34 -4.12 -21.23
C ARG A 169 -4.21 -2.90 -20.89
N ALA A 170 -3.96 -2.24 -19.76
CA ALA A 170 -4.64 -1.01 -19.36
C ALA A 170 -4.53 0.10 -20.41
N ARG A 171 -3.38 0.19 -21.10
CA ARG A 171 -3.16 1.16 -22.20
C ARG A 171 -4.02 0.92 -23.45
N LYS A 172 -4.70 -0.21 -23.57
CA LYS A 172 -5.71 -0.41 -24.62
C LYS A 172 -7.04 0.24 -24.29
N GLY A 173 -7.31 0.46 -23.02
CA GLY A 173 -8.45 1.21 -22.51
C GLY A 173 -8.20 2.72 -22.45
N ARG A 174 -9.06 3.42 -21.69
CA ARG A 174 -8.98 4.88 -21.47
C ARG A 174 -8.57 5.26 -20.05
N GLY A 175 -8.45 4.28 -19.18
CA GLY A 175 -8.13 4.50 -17.77
C GLY A 175 -6.67 4.86 -17.53
N LYS A 176 -6.40 5.36 -16.32
CA LYS A 176 -5.05 5.64 -15.85
C LYS A 176 -4.44 4.44 -15.16
N THR A 177 -3.12 4.35 -15.21
CA THR A 177 -2.34 3.36 -14.48
C THR A 177 -1.73 3.99 -13.22
N TYR A 178 -1.88 3.29 -12.10
CA TYR A 178 -1.39 3.69 -10.79
C TYR A 178 -0.46 2.62 -10.23
N PHE A 179 0.73 2.98 -9.81
CA PHE A 179 1.71 2.04 -9.31
C PHE A 179 2.26 2.47 -7.95
N ASP A 180 2.13 1.59 -6.95
CA ASP A 180 2.78 1.68 -5.65
C ASP A 180 3.56 0.37 -5.46
N THR A 181 4.88 0.44 -5.45
CA THR A 181 5.73 -0.75 -5.48
C THR A 181 5.88 -1.42 -4.12
N ALA A 182 5.48 -0.76 -3.05
CA ALA A 182 5.90 -1.02 -1.68
C ALA A 182 7.43 -1.01 -1.53
N ASP A 183 7.95 -1.24 -0.33
CA ASP A 183 9.40 -1.29 -0.07
C ASP A 183 10.11 -2.25 -1.03
N PRO A 184 10.95 -1.76 -1.95
CA PRO A 184 11.62 -2.59 -2.96
C PRO A 184 12.79 -3.41 -2.40
N THR A 185 13.23 -3.15 -1.17
CA THR A 185 14.40 -3.78 -0.54
C THR A 185 14.42 -5.31 -0.66
N PRO A 186 13.31 -6.03 -0.44
CA PRO A 186 13.29 -7.48 -0.57
C PRO A 186 13.53 -8.00 -1.99
N ASN A 187 13.39 -7.14 -3.02
CA ASN A 187 13.60 -7.44 -4.43
C ASN A 187 14.61 -6.49 -5.09
N ILE A 188 15.50 -5.89 -4.33
CA ILE A 188 16.40 -4.83 -4.77
C ILE A 188 17.18 -5.19 -6.06
N LYS A 189 17.54 -6.46 -6.24
CA LYS A 189 18.26 -6.95 -7.42
C LYS A 189 17.43 -6.87 -8.71
N GLU A 190 16.10 -6.88 -8.60
CA GLU A 190 15.17 -6.84 -9.72
C GLU A 190 14.76 -5.39 -10.08
N VAL A 191 15.08 -4.42 -9.23
CA VAL A 191 14.71 -3.00 -9.44
C VAL A 191 15.28 -2.44 -10.74
N PRO A 192 16.53 -2.70 -11.18
CA PRO A 192 17.03 -2.25 -12.47
C PRO A 192 16.17 -2.70 -13.65
N ASP A 193 15.67 -3.94 -13.60
CA ASP A 193 14.78 -4.49 -14.61
C ASP A 193 13.40 -3.81 -14.57
N LEU A 194 12.84 -3.57 -13.38
CA LEU A 194 11.61 -2.82 -13.20
C LEU A 194 11.72 -1.41 -13.78
N ILE A 195 12.79 -0.70 -13.45
CA ILE A 195 13.07 0.65 -13.98
C ILE A 195 13.11 0.62 -15.51
N LYS A 196 13.90 -0.27 -16.10
CA LYS A 196 14.10 -0.34 -17.54
C LYS A 196 12.84 -0.77 -18.29
N LYS A 197 12.11 -1.77 -17.78
CA LYS A 197 11.03 -2.44 -18.51
C LYS A 197 9.65 -1.85 -18.22
N VAL A 198 9.50 -1.09 -17.11
CA VAL A 198 8.21 -0.54 -16.67
C VAL A 198 8.30 0.97 -16.44
N LEU A 199 9.12 1.43 -15.49
CA LEU A 199 9.09 2.81 -15.03
C LEU A 199 9.60 3.81 -16.08
N LYS A 200 10.61 3.44 -16.89
CA LYS A 200 11.11 4.27 -18.00
C LYS A 200 10.29 4.15 -19.28
N THR A 201 9.12 3.52 -19.20
CA THR A 201 8.17 3.42 -20.32
C THR A 201 6.96 4.30 -20.05
N ASN A 202 6.19 4.63 -21.10
CA ASN A 202 4.96 5.42 -20.95
C ASN A 202 3.77 4.57 -20.44
N GLN A 203 4.03 3.51 -19.67
CA GLN A 203 2.98 2.60 -19.21
C GLN A 203 2.43 2.99 -17.85
N VAL A 204 3.17 3.75 -17.05
CA VAL A 204 2.78 4.19 -15.71
C VAL A 204 2.44 5.68 -15.73
N ASP A 205 1.18 6.03 -15.46
CA ASP A 205 0.75 7.43 -15.37
C ASP A 205 1.14 8.05 -14.02
N ILE A 206 0.97 7.27 -12.93
CA ILE A 206 1.15 7.73 -11.57
C ILE A 206 2.00 6.71 -10.82
N LEU A 207 3.13 7.16 -10.29
CA LEU A 207 3.97 6.40 -9.36
C LEU A 207 3.83 7.00 -7.97
N SER A 208 3.28 6.23 -7.04
CA SER A 208 3.12 6.58 -5.64
C SER A 208 4.28 6.03 -4.82
N LEU A 209 4.85 6.85 -3.96
CA LEU A 209 6.03 6.53 -3.17
C LEU A 209 5.91 7.09 -1.74
N ASN A 210 6.50 6.38 -0.78
CA ASN A 210 6.83 6.93 0.53
C ASN A 210 8.30 7.39 0.59
N GLU A 211 8.76 7.86 1.75
CA GLU A 211 10.11 8.39 1.94
C GLU A 211 11.19 7.38 1.57
N ASN A 212 11.09 6.17 2.10
CA ASN A 212 12.11 5.12 1.89
C ASN A 212 12.15 4.65 0.43
N GLU A 213 10.99 4.53 -0.19
CA GLU A 213 10.86 4.15 -1.60
C GLU A 213 11.47 5.22 -2.50
N ALA A 214 11.18 6.50 -2.26
CA ALA A 214 11.74 7.60 -3.03
C ALA A 214 13.28 7.61 -2.97
N ILE A 215 13.86 7.48 -1.78
CA ILE A 215 15.31 7.43 -1.58
C ILE A 215 15.91 6.22 -2.30
N THR A 216 15.30 5.05 -2.16
CA THR A 216 15.80 3.81 -2.79
C THR A 216 15.79 3.90 -4.31
N TYR A 217 14.67 4.36 -4.91
CA TYR A 217 14.59 4.49 -6.37
C TYR A 217 15.50 5.57 -6.92
N ALA A 218 15.63 6.70 -6.25
CA ALA A 218 16.54 7.76 -6.66
C ALA A 218 18.00 7.29 -6.67
N GLY A 219 18.41 6.53 -5.65
CA GLY A 219 19.75 5.95 -5.57
C GLY A 219 20.05 4.96 -6.71
N LEU A 220 19.04 4.27 -7.22
CA LEU A 220 19.20 3.33 -8.34
C LEU A 220 19.01 3.96 -9.73
N LEU A 221 18.42 5.15 -9.81
CA LEU A 221 18.25 5.91 -11.04
C LEU A 221 19.41 6.83 -11.33
N SER A 222 20.17 7.22 -10.31
CA SER A 222 21.37 8.08 -10.44
C SER A 222 22.65 7.25 -10.46
N ASP A 223 23.58 7.60 -11.33
CA ASP A 223 24.95 7.03 -11.34
C ASP A 223 25.76 7.44 -10.09
N ASN A 224 25.27 8.41 -9.31
CA ASN A 224 25.81 8.85 -8.03
C ASN A 224 24.71 8.78 -6.98
N PRO A 225 24.72 7.81 -6.06
CA PRO A 225 23.82 7.84 -4.91
C PRO A 225 24.10 9.13 -4.13
N SER A 226 23.10 10.01 -4.07
CA SER A 226 23.15 11.19 -3.21
C SER A 226 23.42 10.68 -1.79
N ALA A 227 24.57 11.04 -1.25
CA ALA A 227 24.87 10.81 0.15
C ALA A 227 23.77 11.54 0.95
N SER A 228 22.96 10.81 1.70
CA SER A 228 22.14 11.41 2.74
C SER A 228 23.09 12.20 3.64
N SER A 229 22.89 13.49 3.75
CA SER A 229 23.65 14.29 4.70
C SER A 229 23.15 13.91 6.09
N GLU A 230 24.05 13.59 7.02
CA GLU A 230 23.72 13.20 8.40
C GLU A 230 22.86 14.25 9.14
N ASP A 231 22.72 15.46 8.60
CA ASP A 231 22.01 16.59 9.20
C ASP A 231 20.64 16.91 8.56
N ARG A 232 20.18 16.17 7.53
CA ARG A 232 18.88 16.41 6.89
C ARG A 232 17.77 15.52 7.45
N LEU A 233 16.54 16.05 7.44
CA LEU A 233 15.37 15.26 7.76
C LEU A 233 15.07 14.26 6.63
N LEU A 234 14.62 13.08 6.99
CA LEU A 234 14.29 12.00 6.05
C LEU A 234 13.31 12.46 4.95
N GLU A 235 12.33 13.29 5.31
CA GLU A 235 11.32 13.82 4.41
C GLU A 235 11.90 14.84 3.40
N GLU A 236 12.90 15.60 3.78
CA GLU A 236 13.60 16.56 2.88
C GLU A 236 14.41 15.79 1.85
N ASP A 237 15.14 14.76 2.26
CA ASP A 237 15.88 13.89 1.34
C ASP A 237 14.92 13.16 0.39
N ALA A 238 13.77 12.70 0.88
CA ALA A 238 12.74 12.07 0.06
C ALA A 238 12.15 13.02 -0.99
N LEU A 239 11.96 14.30 -0.67
CA LEU A 239 11.50 15.31 -1.63
C LEU A 239 12.51 15.54 -2.76
N GLU A 240 13.80 15.70 -2.43
CA GLU A 240 14.85 15.83 -3.44
C GLU A 240 14.95 14.57 -4.32
N CYS A 241 14.81 13.39 -3.72
CA CYS A 241 14.77 12.12 -4.42
C CYS A 241 13.57 12.04 -5.37
N ALA A 242 12.38 12.44 -4.92
CA ALA A 242 11.17 12.46 -5.75
C ALA A 242 11.31 13.43 -6.95
N ARG A 243 11.97 14.59 -6.76
CA ARG A 243 12.30 15.52 -7.85
C ARG A 243 13.25 14.91 -8.88
N LEU A 244 14.26 14.15 -8.42
CA LEU A 244 15.17 13.41 -9.30
C LEU A 244 14.43 12.34 -10.10
N ILE A 245 13.56 11.59 -9.46
CA ILE A 245 12.74 10.56 -10.09
C ILE A 245 11.84 11.20 -11.15
N ALA A 246 11.14 12.31 -10.84
CA ALA A 246 10.27 13.02 -11.77
C ALA A 246 10.99 13.57 -13.00
N LYS A 247 12.25 13.98 -12.87
CA LYS A 247 13.11 14.39 -14.01
C LYS A 247 13.49 13.21 -14.91
N THR A 248 13.51 12.00 -14.36
CA THR A 248 14.01 10.80 -15.06
C THR A 248 12.88 9.98 -15.68
N LEU A 249 11.70 9.99 -15.02
CA LEU A 249 10.53 9.25 -15.45
C LEU A 249 9.48 10.19 -16.07
N GLN A 250 8.60 9.63 -16.91
CA GLN A 250 7.48 10.40 -17.50
C GLN A 250 6.21 10.37 -16.64
N SER A 251 6.21 9.53 -15.60
CA SER A 251 5.10 9.41 -14.67
C SER A 251 4.96 10.65 -13.80
N ARG A 252 3.74 10.98 -13.39
CA ARG A 252 3.52 11.84 -12.23
C ARG A 252 4.03 11.12 -10.98
N ILE A 253 4.84 11.79 -10.19
CA ILE A 253 5.35 11.28 -8.93
C ILE A 253 4.50 11.86 -7.80
N ASP A 254 3.82 10.98 -7.08
CA ASP A 254 3.06 11.33 -5.89
C ASP A 254 3.80 10.76 -4.67
N LEU A 255 4.39 11.65 -3.83
CA LEU A 255 5.10 11.29 -2.61
C LEU A 255 4.22 11.62 -1.41
N HIS A 256 4.06 10.67 -0.49
CA HIS A 256 3.38 10.86 0.78
C HIS A 256 4.33 10.56 1.94
N THR A 257 4.47 11.52 2.84
CA THR A 257 5.34 11.45 4.01
C THR A 257 4.54 11.69 5.29
N THR A 258 5.19 11.56 6.43
CA THR A 258 4.57 11.92 7.71
C THR A 258 4.38 13.43 7.87
N ALA A 259 5.22 14.25 7.24
CA ALA A 259 5.20 15.72 7.34
C ALA A 259 4.37 16.41 6.25
N PHE A 260 4.38 15.88 5.04
CA PHE A 260 3.70 16.47 3.88
C PHE A 260 3.36 15.42 2.83
N SER A 261 2.57 15.80 1.84
CA SER A 261 2.45 15.10 0.56
C SER A 261 2.78 16.04 -0.59
N THR A 262 3.31 15.49 -1.68
CA THR A 262 3.62 16.27 -2.88
C THR A 262 3.25 15.52 -4.15
N THR A 263 2.97 16.28 -5.19
CA THR A 263 2.87 15.78 -6.56
C THR A 263 3.87 16.54 -7.43
N ILE A 264 4.61 15.81 -8.23
CA ILE A 264 5.67 16.35 -9.08
C ILE A 264 5.49 15.83 -10.50
N THR A 265 5.44 16.76 -11.44
CA THR A 265 5.50 16.49 -12.88
C THR A 265 6.65 17.29 -13.50
N ASN A 266 6.91 17.11 -14.79
CA ASN A 266 7.90 17.95 -15.50
C ASN A 266 7.53 19.44 -15.56
N GLN A 267 6.28 19.80 -15.24
CA GLN A 267 5.75 21.16 -15.40
C GLN A 267 5.35 21.81 -14.08
N ASN A 268 5.06 21.03 -13.06
CA ASN A 268 4.46 21.51 -11.81
C ASN A 268 4.92 20.68 -10.61
N GLU A 269 5.03 21.36 -9.47
CA GLU A 269 5.24 20.76 -8.16
C GLU A 269 4.29 21.43 -7.16
N VAL A 270 3.54 20.63 -6.41
CA VAL A 270 2.67 21.08 -5.33
C VAL A 270 3.00 20.29 -4.08
N VAL A 271 3.24 21.00 -2.98
CA VAL A 271 3.53 20.42 -1.65
C VAL A 271 2.44 20.87 -0.68
N ILE A 272 1.82 19.92 0.03
CA ILE A 272 0.78 20.15 1.02
C ILE A 272 1.19 19.54 2.35
N PRO A 273 1.22 20.29 3.45
CA PRO A 273 1.49 19.76 4.78
C PRO A 273 0.49 18.67 5.18
N SER A 274 0.95 17.65 5.89
CA SER A 274 0.08 16.67 6.53
C SER A 274 -0.61 17.25 7.75
N PHE A 275 -1.77 16.69 8.12
CA PHE A 275 -2.46 17.08 9.33
C PHE A 275 -1.64 16.67 10.56
N GLN A 276 -1.42 17.60 11.50
CA GLN A 276 -0.70 17.35 12.74
C GLN A 276 -1.61 16.59 13.72
N LEU A 277 -1.38 15.29 13.87
CA LEU A 277 -2.26 14.37 14.59
C LEU A 277 -1.44 13.45 15.51
N ARG A 278 -2.12 12.88 16.50
CA ARG A 278 -1.59 11.73 17.26
C ARG A 278 -2.22 10.45 16.71
N PRO A 279 -1.53 9.70 15.88
CA PRO A 279 -2.09 8.51 15.23
C PRO A 279 -2.32 7.40 16.24
N LEU A 280 -3.43 6.67 16.09
CA LEU A 280 -3.71 5.43 16.83
C LEU A 280 -3.09 4.21 16.12
N ARG A 281 -2.69 4.38 14.86
CA ARG A 281 -2.04 3.37 14.00
C ARG A 281 -1.25 4.04 12.90
N ALA A 282 -0.23 3.38 12.40
CA ALA A 282 0.53 3.82 11.23
C ALA A 282 0.29 2.92 10.01
N THR A 283 0.15 1.61 10.23
CA THR A 283 -0.02 0.61 9.15
C THR A 283 -1.32 0.86 8.37
N GLY A 284 -1.23 0.89 7.05
CA GLY A 284 -2.34 1.16 6.13
C GLY A 284 -2.63 2.65 5.88
N ALA A 285 -1.85 3.56 6.45
CA ALA A 285 -1.97 5.00 6.20
C ALA A 285 -1.73 5.34 4.71
N GLY A 286 -0.69 4.76 4.12
CA GLY A 286 -0.37 4.91 2.70
C GLY A 286 -1.47 4.35 1.79
N ASP A 287 -2.05 3.18 2.12
CA ASP A 287 -3.15 2.59 1.37
C ASP A 287 -4.40 3.50 1.38
N ALA A 288 -4.71 4.08 2.55
CA ALA A 288 -5.80 5.05 2.69
C ALA A 288 -5.51 6.35 1.91
N TRP A 289 -4.26 6.82 1.94
CA TRP A 289 -3.81 7.98 1.17
C TRP A 289 -3.94 7.73 -0.35
N ASN A 290 -3.46 6.58 -0.83
CA ASN A 290 -3.58 6.16 -2.23
C ASN A 290 -5.04 6.16 -2.69
N ALA A 291 -5.95 5.63 -1.89
CA ALA A 291 -7.38 5.65 -2.20
C ALA A 291 -7.94 7.07 -2.31
N GLY A 292 -7.58 7.95 -1.38
CA GLY A 292 -7.96 9.37 -1.42
C GLY A 292 -7.43 10.07 -2.67
N ASN A 293 -6.16 9.84 -3.00
CA ASN A 293 -5.50 10.37 -4.18
C ASN A 293 -6.20 9.93 -5.48
N ILE A 294 -6.48 8.63 -5.63
CA ILE A 294 -7.18 8.07 -6.80
C ILE A 294 -8.59 8.65 -6.93
N ILE A 295 -9.36 8.72 -5.84
CA ILE A 295 -10.72 9.30 -5.86
C ILE A 295 -10.70 10.76 -6.28
N ALA A 296 -9.79 11.55 -5.73
CA ALA A 296 -9.71 12.97 -6.01
C ALA A 296 -9.23 13.24 -7.44
N ASP A 297 -8.24 12.47 -7.93
CA ASP A 297 -7.75 12.55 -9.31
C ASP A 297 -8.85 12.16 -10.31
N GLY A 298 -9.59 11.09 -10.03
CA GLY A 298 -10.71 10.64 -10.87
C GLY A 298 -11.91 11.59 -10.89
N ASN A 299 -12.03 12.48 -9.90
CA ASN A 299 -13.00 13.58 -9.88
C ASN A 299 -12.41 14.91 -10.37
N SER A 300 -11.21 14.90 -10.95
CA SER A 300 -10.53 16.05 -11.55
C SER A 300 -10.33 17.23 -10.57
N LEU A 301 -10.04 16.94 -9.31
CA LEU A 301 -9.64 17.97 -8.37
C LEU A 301 -8.28 18.57 -8.76
N SER A 302 -8.04 19.86 -8.44
CA SER A 302 -6.71 20.44 -8.58
C SER A 302 -5.70 19.69 -7.72
N ASP A 303 -4.41 19.79 -8.03
CA ASP A 303 -3.35 19.08 -7.31
C ASP A 303 -3.38 19.39 -5.81
N GLU A 304 -3.60 20.65 -5.44
CA GLU A 304 -3.71 21.09 -4.04
C GLU A 304 -4.90 20.41 -3.34
N ASN A 305 -6.08 20.47 -3.94
CA ASN A 305 -7.29 19.89 -3.35
C ASN A 305 -7.21 18.36 -3.31
N ARG A 306 -6.56 17.74 -4.29
CA ARG A 306 -6.33 16.31 -4.38
C ARG A 306 -5.43 15.82 -3.23
N LEU A 307 -4.32 16.51 -2.99
CA LEU A 307 -3.39 16.18 -1.90
C LEU A 307 -4.03 16.42 -0.53
N VAL A 308 -4.75 17.53 -0.33
CA VAL A 308 -5.52 17.78 0.90
C VAL A 308 -6.54 16.67 1.14
N PHE A 309 -7.25 16.23 0.10
CA PHE A 309 -8.24 15.16 0.20
C PHE A 309 -7.58 13.82 0.56
N ALA A 310 -6.46 13.46 -0.08
CA ALA A 310 -5.70 12.25 0.21
C ALA A 310 -5.18 12.25 1.66
N ASN A 311 -4.60 13.37 2.11
CA ASN A 311 -4.16 13.56 3.48
C ASN A 311 -5.33 13.39 4.47
N ALA A 312 -6.52 13.93 4.17
CA ALA A 312 -7.69 13.81 5.03
C ALA A 312 -8.22 12.37 5.11
N VAL A 313 -8.20 11.60 4.02
CA VAL A 313 -8.60 10.19 4.03
C VAL A 313 -7.65 9.37 4.91
N SER A 314 -6.35 9.56 4.77
CA SER A 314 -5.33 8.93 5.61
C SER A 314 -5.48 9.36 7.08
N ALA A 315 -5.64 10.65 7.36
CA ALA A 315 -5.85 11.20 8.70
C ALA A 315 -7.07 10.59 9.40
N CYS A 316 -8.20 10.51 8.71
CA CYS A 316 -9.40 9.86 9.25
C CYS A 316 -9.18 8.38 9.57
N TYR A 317 -8.41 7.67 8.75
CA TYR A 317 -8.12 6.26 8.96
C TYR A 317 -7.21 6.03 10.17
N ILE A 318 -6.10 6.78 10.28
CA ILE A 318 -5.15 6.60 11.38
C ILE A 318 -5.70 7.01 12.75
N LEU A 319 -6.77 7.81 12.78
CA LEU A 319 -7.51 8.21 13.98
C LEU A 319 -8.65 7.25 14.34
N ASP A 320 -8.95 6.25 13.52
CA ASP A 320 -10.03 5.31 13.80
C ASP A 320 -9.54 4.17 14.69
N PRO A 321 -10.13 3.97 15.90
CA PRO A 321 -9.68 2.92 16.82
C PRO A 321 -9.88 1.50 16.27
N GLN A 322 -10.81 1.31 15.32
CA GLN A 322 -11.11 0.03 14.70
C GLN A 322 -10.43 -0.15 13.33
N GLY A 323 -9.69 0.88 12.82
CA GLY A 323 -9.09 0.85 11.49
C GLY A 323 -10.12 0.86 10.35
N LYS A 324 -11.25 1.53 10.55
CA LYS A 324 -12.24 1.71 9.49
C LYS A 324 -11.89 2.89 8.60
N HIS A 325 -11.91 2.66 7.31
CA HIS A 325 -11.78 3.75 6.34
C HIS A 325 -12.97 4.72 6.44
N PRO A 326 -12.75 6.03 6.23
CA PRO A 326 -13.82 7.01 6.29
C PRO A 326 -14.78 6.85 5.11
N ASP A 327 -16.06 6.99 5.39
CA ASP A 327 -17.06 7.30 4.36
C ASP A 327 -17.07 8.82 4.05
N LYS A 328 -17.83 9.20 3.03
CA LYS A 328 -17.94 10.61 2.62
C LYS A 328 -18.42 11.51 3.75
N LYS A 329 -19.33 11.04 4.62
CA LYS A 329 -19.88 11.86 5.74
C LYS A 329 -18.81 12.15 6.79
N ARG A 330 -18.05 11.12 7.17
CA ARG A 330 -16.98 11.24 8.14
C ARG A 330 -15.87 12.15 7.61
N LEU A 331 -15.51 12.00 6.33
CA LEU A 331 -14.50 12.84 5.69
C LEU A 331 -14.91 14.31 5.64
N ILE A 332 -16.15 14.61 5.23
CA ILE A 332 -16.68 15.99 5.24
C ILE A 332 -16.68 16.59 6.65
N LYS A 333 -17.05 15.79 7.67
CA LYS A 333 -17.00 16.23 9.06
C LYS A 333 -15.57 16.58 9.47
N PHE A 334 -14.61 15.70 9.17
CA PHE A 334 -13.20 15.92 9.48
C PHE A 334 -12.67 17.21 8.83
N LEU A 335 -12.87 17.39 7.52
CA LEU A 335 -12.41 18.58 6.80
C LEU A 335 -13.01 19.89 7.32
N LYS A 336 -14.22 19.86 7.90
CA LYS A 336 -14.84 21.05 8.53
C LYS A 336 -14.26 21.39 9.90
N THR A 337 -13.62 20.44 10.57
CA THR A 337 -13.08 20.61 11.93
C THR A 337 -11.57 20.71 11.98
N ALA A 338 -10.89 20.39 10.90
CA ALA A 338 -9.42 20.39 10.78
C ALA A 338 -8.85 21.73 10.29
N ASN A 339 -9.66 22.80 10.25
CA ASN A 339 -9.23 24.16 9.92
C ASN A 339 -8.67 24.88 11.14
#